data_39e4e723513c8451ee432f4554608434
#
_entry.id   39e4e723513c8451ee432f4554608434
#
_cell.length_a   1.000
_cell.length_b   1.000
_cell.length_c   1.000
_cell.angle_alpha   90.00
_cell.angle_beta   90.00
_cell.angle_gamma   90.00
#
_symmetry.space_group_name_H-M   'P 1'
#
loop_
_entity.id
_entity.type
_entity.pdbx_description
1 polymer ?
#
loop_
_entity_poly.entity_id
_entity_poly.type
_entity_poly.pdbx_seq_one_letter_code
_entity_poly.pdbx_strand_id
1 'polypeptide(L)'
;ATGKLNPEEEIELKPQISGIVDQIFVEEGDLVRKGDLIAKIRVVPNEQALGSAKSRINSARLSFENAQTLFDRNKLLFEKGVISKQDFENSELSLNQSKESYAQAQDDYKIIKQGSLSGGSSANTTIIAQIPGTILEIPVREGDQVIQSNNFNAGTTIATIADMSKMIFEGKVDESEVGKLEEGKDIKVILGAIAEKEFPAVLTFVAPKGVEENGAVQFTIKADVAIEAHTKIRAGYSANAEIEIESKDSVLVIKEALLQFNRITEKPFVELREEDGTFSKKNVTTGLSDGINIEITDGVEEGDQIKVWNKASEENNDEDDEDDE
;
A
#
# COMPACT_ATOMS: atom_id res chain seq x y z
N ALA A 1 4.72 -14.99 -11.76
CA ALA A 1 3.80 -13.87 -11.56
C ALA A 1 4.57 -12.57 -11.51
N THR A 2 4.06 -11.52 -12.16
CA THR A 2 4.69 -10.19 -12.19
C THR A 2 3.88 -9.23 -11.33
N GLY A 3 4.55 -8.38 -10.56
CA GLY A 3 3.90 -7.47 -9.64
C GLY A 3 4.81 -6.40 -9.08
N LYS A 4 4.47 -5.91 -7.87
CA LYS A 4 5.22 -4.89 -7.15
C LYS A 4 5.39 -5.31 -5.69
N LEU A 5 6.44 -4.79 -5.08
CA LEU A 5 6.69 -4.91 -3.66
C LEU A 5 6.21 -3.63 -2.96
N ASN A 6 5.20 -3.74 -2.11
CA ASN A 6 4.61 -2.62 -1.37
C ASN A 6 4.65 -2.91 0.13
N PRO A 7 4.60 -1.88 1.00
CA PRO A 7 4.33 -2.10 2.42
C PRO A 7 2.96 -2.76 2.61
N GLU A 8 2.82 -3.54 3.69
CA GLU A 8 1.54 -4.18 4.06
C GLU A 8 0.45 -3.14 4.31
N GLU A 9 0.81 -2.04 4.98
CA GLU A 9 -0.09 -0.94 5.30
C GLU A 9 0.56 0.41 4.95
N GLU A 10 -0.18 1.22 4.21
CA GLU A 10 0.14 2.62 3.92
C GLU A 10 -0.94 3.51 4.52
N ILE A 11 -0.55 4.50 5.32
CA ILE A 11 -1.47 5.44 5.94
C ILE A 11 -1.28 6.83 5.36
N GLU A 12 -2.31 7.32 4.70
CA GLU A 12 -2.38 8.69 4.23
C GLU A 12 -2.78 9.63 5.37
N LEU A 13 -1.93 10.58 5.68
CA LEU A 13 -2.22 11.64 6.64
C LEU A 13 -2.98 12.76 5.95
N LYS A 14 -4.21 12.99 6.42
CA LYS A 14 -5.10 14.02 5.87
C LYS A 14 -5.45 15.06 6.95
N PRO A 15 -5.67 16.32 6.55
CA PRO A 15 -6.01 17.37 7.49
C PRO A 15 -7.43 17.19 8.03
N GLN A 16 -7.64 17.54 9.30
CA GLN A 16 -8.95 17.58 9.92
C GLN A 16 -9.72 18.89 9.65
N ILE A 17 -9.00 19.91 9.15
CA ILE A 17 -9.57 21.21 8.75
C ILE A 17 -8.95 21.67 7.44
N SER A 18 -9.70 22.41 6.65
CA SER A 18 -9.18 23.05 5.44
C SER A 18 -8.35 24.28 5.79
N GLY A 19 -7.29 24.52 5.02
CA GLY A 19 -6.40 25.65 5.26
C GLY A 19 -5.24 25.71 4.27
N ILE A 20 -4.15 26.33 4.69
CA ILE A 20 -2.90 26.43 3.93
C ILE A 20 -1.83 25.73 4.74
N VAL A 21 -0.98 24.93 4.08
CA VAL A 21 0.21 24.33 4.70
C VAL A 21 1.14 25.45 5.15
N ASP A 22 1.32 25.61 6.45
CA ASP A 22 2.14 26.65 7.06
C ASP A 22 3.60 26.24 7.10
N GLN A 23 3.87 25.00 7.53
CA GLN A 23 5.21 24.44 7.63
C GLN A 23 5.18 22.91 7.57
N ILE A 24 6.20 22.33 6.95
CA ILE A 24 6.45 20.88 6.90
C ILE A 24 7.75 20.62 7.68
N PHE A 25 7.73 19.62 8.58
CA PHE A 25 8.83 19.37 9.54
C PHE A 25 9.63 18.10 9.21
N VAL A 26 9.24 17.36 8.17
CA VAL A 26 9.84 16.09 7.77
C VAL A 26 10.10 16.08 6.27
N GLU A 27 11.00 15.21 5.85
CA GLU A 27 11.31 14.94 4.44
C GLU A 27 10.96 13.52 4.05
N GLU A 28 10.84 13.25 2.74
CA GLU A 28 10.63 11.90 2.22
C GLU A 28 11.82 11.00 2.58
N GLY A 29 11.53 9.83 3.14
CA GLY A 29 12.52 8.89 3.66
C GLY A 29 12.81 9.01 5.16
N ASP A 30 12.29 10.02 5.85
CA ASP A 30 12.47 10.18 7.29
C ASP A 30 11.73 9.08 8.08
N LEU A 31 12.38 8.62 9.15
CA LEU A 31 11.78 7.72 10.13
C LEU A 31 11.06 8.53 11.20
N VAL A 32 9.78 8.27 11.37
CA VAL A 32 8.92 8.94 12.35
C VAL A 32 8.35 7.98 13.37
N ARG A 33 8.10 8.47 14.58
CA ARG A 33 7.40 7.76 15.65
C ARG A 33 5.97 8.23 15.74
N LYS A 34 5.10 7.41 16.30
CA LYS A 34 3.73 7.82 16.59
C LYS A 34 3.73 9.07 17.47
N GLY A 35 3.05 10.11 17.00
CA GLY A 35 2.94 11.40 17.68
C GLY A 35 3.94 12.47 17.18
N ASP A 36 4.91 12.13 16.33
CA ASP A 36 5.83 13.10 15.75
C ASP A 36 5.08 14.08 14.85
N LEU A 37 5.52 15.35 14.89
CA LEU A 37 4.93 16.43 14.12
C LEU A 37 5.39 16.36 12.66
N ILE A 38 4.43 16.24 11.74
CA ILE A 38 4.69 16.14 10.30
C ILE A 38 4.51 17.49 9.61
N ALA A 39 3.37 18.13 9.82
CA ALA A 39 3.08 19.43 9.21
C ALA A 39 2.16 20.26 10.10
N LYS A 40 2.16 21.56 9.85
CA LYS A 40 1.26 22.52 10.47
C LYS A 40 0.42 23.20 9.40
N ILE A 41 -0.88 23.34 9.69
CA ILE A 41 -1.84 23.97 8.80
C ILE A 41 -2.30 25.28 9.44
N ARG A 42 -2.32 26.35 8.65
CA ARG A 42 -2.90 27.62 9.02
C ARG A 42 -4.31 27.71 8.46
N VAL A 43 -5.27 27.92 9.36
CA VAL A 43 -6.66 28.10 8.98
C VAL A 43 -6.83 29.39 8.18
N VAL A 44 -7.55 29.31 7.08
CA VAL A 44 -8.02 30.48 6.33
C VAL A 44 -9.53 30.64 6.63
N PRO A 45 -9.90 31.53 7.57
CA PRO A 45 -11.30 31.68 7.96
C PRO A 45 -12.15 32.20 6.79
N ASN A 46 -13.36 31.68 6.67
CA ASN A 46 -14.34 32.27 5.77
C ASN A 46 -14.82 33.60 6.35
N GLU A 47 -14.63 34.70 5.63
CA GLU A 47 -14.98 36.04 6.05
C GLU A 47 -16.47 36.20 6.43
N GLN A 48 -17.39 35.55 5.71
CA GLN A 48 -18.83 35.56 6.01
C GLN A 48 -19.12 34.83 7.33
N ALA A 49 -18.53 33.67 7.55
CA ALA A 49 -18.67 32.90 8.79
C ALA A 49 -18.11 33.71 9.98
N LEU A 50 -16.95 34.33 9.80
CA LEU A 50 -16.29 35.17 10.81
C LEU A 50 -17.19 36.39 11.16
N GLY A 51 -17.74 37.05 10.16
CA GLY A 51 -18.66 38.15 10.35
C GLY A 51 -19.93 37.75 11.11
N SER A 52 -20.52 36.59 10.77
CA SER A 52 -21.69 36.04 11.43
C SER A 52 -21.44 35.69 12.90
N ALA A 53 -20.28 35.09 13.18
CA ALA A 53 -19.85 34.75 14.54
C ALA A 53 -19.61 35.99 15.39
N LYS A 54 -18.99 37.03 14.81
CA LYS A 54 -18.80 38.34 15.48
C LYS A 54 -20.15 39.02 15.83
N SER A 55 -21.13 38.91 14.94
CA SER A 55 -22.48 39.41 15.21
C SER A 55 -23.15 38.66 16.36
N ARG A 56 -22.99 37.32 16.43
CA ARG A 56 -23.52 36.51 17.53
C ARG A 56 -22.86 36.87 18.88
N ILE A 57 -21.54 37.11 18.90
CA ILE A 57 -20.87 37.60 20.12
C ILE A 57 -21.51 38.91 20.59
N ASN A 58 -21.70 39.86 19.69
CA ASN A 58 -22.30 41.17 20.07
C ASN A 58 -23.71 41.02 20.63
N SER A 59 -24.56 40.20 20.01
CA SER A 59 -25.92 39.94 20.51
C SER A 59 -25.91 39.24 21.87
N ALA A 60 -25.07 38.21 22.04
CA ALA A 60 -24.95 37.48 23.31
C ALA A 60 -24.38 38.38 24.44
N ARG A 61 -23.40 39.26 24.12
CA ARG A 61 -22.85 40.24 25.05
C ARG A 61 -23.96 41.22 25.54
N LEU A 62 -24.75 41.79 24.64
CA LEU A 62 -25.85 42.69 25.00
C LEU A 62 -26.88 41.99 25.89
N SER A 63 -27.21 40.73 25.61
CA SER A 63 -28.12 39.93 26.45
C SER A 63 -27.53 39.69 27.83
N PHE A 64 -26.26 39.36 27.92
CA PHE A 64 -25.57 39.19 29.21
C PHE A 64 -25.52 40.49 30.03
N GLU A 65 -25.12 41.60 29.41
CA GLU A 65 -25.10 42.94 30.08
C GLU A 65 -26.48 43.35 30.61
N ASN A 66 -27.55 43.08 29.84
CA ASN A 66 -28.91 43.35 30.28
C ASN A 66 -29.32 42.43 31.45
N ALA A 67 -29.04 41.11 31.37
CA ALA A 67 -29.34 40.18 32.44
C ALA A 67 -28.53 40.52 33.72
N GLN A 68 -27.27 40.92 33.59
CA GLN A 68 -26.47 41.41 34.71
C GLN A 68 -27.09 42.62 35.39
N THR A 69 -27.50 43.61 34.60
CA THR A 69 -28.14 44.84 35.12
C THR A 69 -29.46 44.52 35.87
N LEU A 70 -30.25 43.59 35.34
CA LEU A 70 -31.50 43.14 35.97
C LEU A 70 -31.23 42.37 37.28
N PHE A 71 -30.25 41.48 37.27
CA PHE A 71 -29.82 40.73 38.46
C PHE A 71 -29.34 41.66 39.56
N ASP A 72 -28.46 42.61 39.23
CA ASP A 72 -27.90 43.58 40.22
C ASP A 72 -29.02 44.39 40.86
N ARG A 73 -29.98 44.88 40.06
CA ARG A 73 -31.16 45.57 40.52
C ARG A 73 -32.04 44.66 41.42
N ASN A 74 -32.34 43.45 41.02
CA ASN A 74 -33.19 42.52 41.73
C ASN A 74 -32.51 42.08 43.03
N LYS A 75 -31.20 41.93 43.07
CA LYS A 75 -30.41 41.69 44.28
C LYS A 75 -30.66 42.75 45.34
N LEU A 76 -30.52 44.00 44.96
CA LEU A 76 -30.77 45.14 45.89
C LEU A 76 -32.21 45.19 46.38
N LEU A 77 -33.21 44.87 45.54
CA LEU A 77 -34.59 44.82 45.88
C LEU A 77 -34.94 43.63 46.83
N PHE A 78 -34.31 42.49 46.60
CA PHE A 78 -34.44 41.32 47.46
C PHE A 78 -33.82 41.54 48.85
N GLU A 79 -32.62 42.17 48.91
CA GLU A 79 -32.01 42.58 50.19
C GLU A 79 -32.87 43.54 51.01
N LYS A 80 -33.67 44.36 50.33
CA LYS A 80 -34.66 45.29 50.96
C LYS A 80 -36.02 44.63 51.21
N GLY A 81 -36.20 43.34 50.90
CA GLY A 81 -37.47 42.64 51.09
C GLY A 81 -38.61 43.05 50.14
N VAL A 82 -38.26 43.67 48.99
CA VAL A 82 -39.25 44.22 48.03
C VAL A 82 -39.75 43.18 47.03
N ILE A 83 -38.91 42.20 46.67
CA ILE A 83 -39.27 41.14 45.71
C ILE A 83 -39.17 39.75 46.36
N SER A 84 -39.86 38.79 45.75
CA SER A 84 -39.86 37.41 46.22
C SER A 84 -38.51 36.71 45.98
N LYS A 85 -38.25 35.67 46.77
CA LYS A 85 -37.07 34.80 46.56
C LYS A 85 -37.09 34.17 45.14
N GLN A 86 -38.27 33.82 44.65
CA GLN A 86 -38.44 33.25 43.31
C GLN A 86 -38.05 34.21 42.22
N ASP A 87 -38.43 35.50 42.33
CA ASP A 87 -38.05 36.52 41.35
C ASP A 87 -36.56 36.78 41.34
N PHE A 88 -35.90 36.75 42.50
CA PHE A 88 -34.44 36.83 42.61
C PHE A 88 -33.77 35.63 41.97
N GLU A 89 -34.16 34.38 42.31
CA GLU A 89 -33.60 33.16 41.71
C GLU A 89 -33.81 33.08 40.20
N ASN A 90 -34.96 33.55 39.70
CA ASN A 90 -35.20 33.65 38.25
C ASN A 90 -34.22 34.63 37.55
N SER A 91 -33.90 35.74 38.20
CA SER A 91 -32.95 36.71 37.63
C SER A 91 -31.51 36.16 37.66
N GLU A 92 -31.16 35.39 38.69
CA GLU A 92 -29.84 34.69 38.77
C GLU A 92 -29.73 33.62 37.69
N LEU A 93 -30.79 32.82 37.50
CA LEU A 93 -30.82 31.80 36.43
C LEU A 93 -30.64 32.46 35.03
N SER A 94 -31.37 33.54 34.81
CA SER A 94 -31.29 34.31 33.51
C SER A 94 -29.90 34.86 33.27
N LEU A 95 -29.23 35.37 34.33
CA LEU A 95 -27.85 35.83 34.26
C LEU A 95 -26.91 34.72 33.88
N ASN A 96 -26.99 33.57 34.56
CA ASN A 96 -26.15 32.41 34.32
C ASN A 96 -26.32 31.88 32.90
N GLN A 97 -27.57 31.76 32.39
CA GLN A 97 -27.86 31.34 31.02
C GLN A 97 -27.25 32.28 29.98
N SER A 98 -27.39 33.60 30.20
CA SER A 98 -26.86 34.62 29.30
C SER A 98 -25.32 34.63 29.30
N LYS A 99 -24.70 34.40 30.45
CA LYS A 99 -23.27 34.28 30.60
C LYS A 99 -22.70 33.08 29.83
N GLU A 100 -23.33 31.90 29.96
CA GLU A 100 -22.95 30.71 29.20
C GLU A 100 -23.14 30.92 27.69
N SER A 101 -24.24 31.53 27.27
CA SER A 101 -24.48 31.85 25.85
C SER A 101 -23.40 32.76 25.26
N TYR A 102 -22.96 33.76 26.07
CA TYR A 102 -21.86 34.66 25.64
C TYR A 102 -20.51 33.94 25.56
N ALA A 103 -20.19 33.08 26.54
CA ALA A 103 -18.98 32.26 26.52
C ALA A 103 -18.96 31.33 25.30
N GLN A 104 -20.09 30.66 25.01
CA GLN A 104 -20.23 29.78 23.83
C GLN A 104 -20.03 30.56 22.51
N ALA A 105 -20.61 31.75 22.38
CA ALA A 105 -20.43 32.57 21.19
C ALA A 105 -18.95 33.02 20.99
N GLN A 106 -18.25 33.27 22.10
CA GLN A 106 -16.80 33.55 22.03
C GLN A 106 -15.98 32.34 21.58
N ASP A 107 -16.33 31.16 22.06
CA ASP A 107 -15.63 29.94 21.71
C ASP A 107 -15.90 29.55 20.25
N ASP A 108 -17.13 29.66 19.76
CA ASP A 108 -17.47 29.50 18.34
C ASP A 108 -16.63 30.43 17.44
N TYR A 109 -16.47 31.69 17.84
CA TYR A 109 -15.64 32.62 17.09
C TYR A 109 -14.17 32.23 17.06
N LYS A 110 -13.61 31.75 18.20
CA LYS A 110 -12.22 31.25 18.26
C LYS A 110 -12.03 30.06 17.34
N ILE A 111 -12.96 29.10 17.35
CA ILE A 111 -12.93 27.92 16.48
C ILE A 111 -12.91 28.34 15.00
N ILE A 112 -13.80 29.25 14.59
CA ILE A 112 -13.85 29.73 13.20
C ILE A 112 -12.57 30.47 12.82
N LYS A 113 -12.00 31.26 13.75
CA LYS A 113 -10.82 32.08 13.49
C LYS A 113 -9.51 31.29 13.49
N GLN A 114 -9.36 30.32 14.40
CA GLN A 114 -8.09 29.64 14.69
C GLN A 114 -8.13 28.12 14.51
N GLY A 115 -9.30 27.54 14.27
CA GLY A 115 -9.49 26.10 14.14
C GLY A 115 -9.56 25.35 15.47
N SER A 116 -9.40 26.05 16.63
CA SER A 116 -9.42 25.42 17.95
C SER A 116 -9.77 26.40 19.07
N LEU A 117 -10.15 25.87 20.24
CA LEU A 117 -10.45 26.66 21.44
C LEU A 117 -9.19 27.10 22.19
N SER A 118 -8.11 26.36 22.12
CA SER A 118 -6.88 26.59 22.89
C SER A 118 -5.78 27.10 21.97
N GLY A 119 -5.27 28.29 22.26
CA GLY A 119 -4.24 28.96 21.46
C GLY A 119 -2.84 28.32 21.50
N GLY A 120 -2.69 27.06 21.90
CA GLY A 120 -1.38 26.47 22.16
C GLY A 120 -1.11 25.09 21.56
N SER A 121 -2.08 24.27 21.29
CA SER A 121 -1.87 22.94 20.71
C SER A 121 -3.13 22.51 20.02
N SER A 122 -3.32 23.08 18.85
CA SER A 122 -4.53 22.83 18.10
C SER A 122 -4.42 21.48 17.43
N ALA A 123 -4.94 20.46 18.08
CA ALA A 123 -4.98 19.11 17.53
C ALA A 123 -5.49 19.07 16.08
N ASN A 124 -6.28 20.07 15.68
CA ASN A 124 -6.87 20.14 14.33
C ASN A 124 -5.97 20.87 13.31
N THR A 125 -4.97 21.67 13.75
CA THR A 125 -4.06 22.42 12.86
C THR A 125 -2.71 21.74 12.72
N THR A 126 -2.41 20.72 13.53
CA THR A 126 -1.18 19.96 13.47
C THR A 126 -1.44 18.58 12.92
N ILE A 127 -0.64 18.19 11.95
CA ILE A 127 -0.62 16.83 11.39
C ILE A 127 0.49 16.07 12.09
N ILE A 128 0.11 14.99 12.76
CA ILE A 128 1.04 14.12 13.50
C ILE A 128 1.03 12.72 12.91
N ALA A 129 2.12 12.00 13.05
CA ALA A 129 2.24 10.60 12.66
C ALA A 129 1.29 9.74 13.51
N GLN A 130 0.42 8.95 12.86
CA GLN A 130 -0.53 8.06 13.53
C GLN A 130 0.08 6.72 13.89
N ILE A 131 1.07 6.27 13.11
CA ILE A 131 1.86 5.05 13.28
C ILE A 131 3.35 5.40 13.23
N PRO A 132 4.23 4.58 13.80
CA PRO A 132 5.66 4.68 13.50
C PRO A 132 5.92 4.13 12.09
N GLY A 133 6.90 4.67 11.38
CA GLY A 133 7.24 4.22 10.05
C GLY A 133 8.12 5.19 9.29
N THR A 134 8.22 5.00 7.99
CA THR A 134 8.95 5.86 7.06
C THR A 134 7.98 6.73 6.26
N ILE A 135 8.30 7.99 6.08
CA ILE A 135 7.57 8.88 5.17
C ILE A 135 7.87 8.44 3.73
N LEU A 136 6.86 7.98 3.00
CA LEU A 136 7.01 7.55 1.62
C LEU A 136 7.00 8.72 0.65
N GLU A 137 6.03 9.61 0.82
CA GLU A 137 5.84 10.78 -0.05
C GLU A 137 5.18 11.94 0.70
N ILE A 138 5.45 13.15 0.23
CA ILE A 138 4.83 14.40 0.69
C ILE A 138 4.35 15.17 -0.55
N PRO A 139 3.11 14.91 -1.04
CA PRO A 139 2.62 15.47 -2.30
C PRO A 139 2.29 16.97 -2.23
N VAL A 140 2.41 17.60 -1.07
CA VAL A 140 2.10 19.03 -0.84
C VAL A 140 3.36 19.83 -0.49
N ARG A 141 3.29 21.14 -0.68
CA ARG A 141 4.34 22.09 -0.35
C ARG A 141 3.84 23.15 0.62
N GLU A 142 4.75 23.81 1.31
CA GLU A 142 4.44 25.00 2.11
C GLU A 142 3.78 26.06 1.22
N GLY A 143 2.65 26.60 1.68
CA GLY A 143 1.81 27.53 0.92
C GLY A 143 0.66 26.90 0.14
N ASP A 144 0.62 25.58 -0.04
CA ASP A 144 -0.46 24.89 -0.74
C ASP A 144 -1.75 24.90 0.06
N GLN A 145 -2.86 25.03 -0.64
CA GLN A 145 -4.20 24.92 -0.05
C GLN A 145 -4.59 23.45 0.09
N VAL A 146 -5.02 23.08 1.28
CA VAL A 146 -5.44 21.71 1.61
C VAL A 146 -6.89 21.68 2.10
N ILE A 147 -7.59 20.61 1.76
CA ILE A 147 -9.01 20.42 2.04
C ILE A 147 -9.18 19.20 2.95
N GLN A 148 -10.00 19.35 4.00
CA GLN A 148 -10.35 18.21 4.88
C GLN A 148 -11.15 17.15 4.12
N SER A 149 -11.01 15.89 4.54
CA SER A 149 -11.84 14.79 4.05
C SER A 149 -13.27 14.93 4.55
N ASN A 150 -14.26 14.66 3.67
CA ASN A 150 -15.68 14.60 4.01
C ASN A 150 -16.38 13.56 3.10
N ASN A 151 -17.70 13.37 3.28
CA ASN A 151 -18.47 12.36 2.53
C ASN A 151 -18.47 12.56 1.00
N PHE A 152 -18.09 13.74 0.51
CA PHE A 152 -18.08 14.09 -0.92
C PHE A 152 -16.65 14.24 -1.47
N ASN A 153 -15.64 14.33 -0.61
CA ASN A 153 -14.27 14.59 -1.01
C ASN A 153 -13.30 13.77 -0.12
N ALA A 154 -12.41 13.02 -0.75
CA ALA A 154 -11.38 12.23 -0.06
C ALA A 154 -10.39 13.08 0.76
N GLY A 155 -10.37 14.41 0.55
CA GLY A 155 -9.41 15.30 1.19
C GLY A 155 -8.05 15.30 0.51
N THR A 156 -7.18 16.24 0.94
CA THR A 156 -5.81 16.35 0.43
C THR A 156 -4.88 15.50 1.28
N THR A 157 -4.11 14.60 0.69
CA THR A 157 -3.05 13.85 1.37
C THR A 157 -1.87 14.79 1.63
N ILE A 158 -1.43 14.87 2.90
CA ILE A 158 -0.29 15.68 3.33
C ILE A 158 1.00 14.87 3.26
N ALA A 159 0.97 13.64 3.75
CA ALA A 159 2.07 12.71 3.70
C ALA A 159 1.53 11.27 3.77
N THR A 160 2.28 10.33 3.23
CA THR A 160 2.01 8.89 3.34
C THR A 160 3.09 8.25 4.20
N ILE A 161 2.67 7.49 5.23
CA ILE A 161 3.56 6.77 6.14
C ILE A 161 3.33 5.28 5.99
N ALA A 162 4.41 4.50 5.99
CA ALA A 162 4.34 3.05 5.98
C ALA A 162 5.41 2.39 6.87
N ASP A 163 5.10 1.21 7.37
CA ASP A 163 6.07 0.33 8.03
C ASP A 163 6.83 -0.49 6.99
N MET A 164 8.07 -0.07 6.69
CA MET A 164 8.93 -0.73 5.71
C MET A 164 9.50 -2.08 6.19
N SER A 165 9.24 -2.50 7.43
CA SER A 165 9.66 -3.81 7.93
C SER A 165 8.74 -4.94 7.47
N LYS A 166 7.52 -4.61 7.07
CA LYS A 166 6.50 -5.52 6.60
C LYS A 166 6.16 -5.22 5.15
N MET A 167 6.74 -6.01 4.27
CA MET A 167 6.55 -5.82 2.84
C MET A 167 5.79 -7.00 2.24
N ILE A 168 4.87 -6.70 1.36
CA ILE A 168 4.10 -7.69 0.61
C ILE A 168 4.42 -7.57 -0.89
N PHE A 169 4.52 -8.70 -1.52
CA PHE A 169 4.45 -8.80 -2.97
C PHE A 169 2.96 -8.80 -3.37
N GLU A 170 2.59 -7.90 -4.25
CA GLU A 170 1.27 -7.90 -4.88
C GLU A 170 1.46 -8.07 -6.38
N GLY A 171 1.01 -9.20 -6.90
CA GLY A 171 1.20 -9.59 -8.30
C GLY A 171 -0.08 -10.10 -8.94
N LYS A 172 0.02 -10.34 -10.24
CA LYS A 172 -1.08 -10.86 -11.06
C LYS A 172 -0.70 -12.18 -11.70
N VAL A 173 -1.66 -13.09 -11.73
CA VAL A 173 -1.53 -14.43 -12.31
C VAL A 173 -2.68 -14.64 -13.30
N ASP A 174 -2.39 -15.31 -14.39
CA ASP A 174 -3.38 -15.67 -15.42
C ASP A 174 -4.38 -16.73 -14.93
N GLU A 175 -5.59 -16.71 -15.48
CA GLU A 175 -6.67 -17.66 -15.17
C GLU A 175 -6.24 -19.13 -15.34
N SER A 176 -5.38 -19.43 -16.31
CA SER A 176 -4.90 -20.79 -16.58
C SER A 176 -4.00 -21.36 -15.48
N GLU A 177 -3.37 -20.49 -14.67
CA GLU A 177 -2.40 -20.86 -13.65
C GLU A 177 -2.96 -20.74 -12.23
N VAL A 178 -3.90 -19.82 -11.98
CA VAL A 178 -4.42 -19.54 -10.64
C VAL A 178 -5.00 -20.76 -9.94
N GLY A 179 -5.63 -21.68 -10.68
CA GLY A 179 -6.20 -22.91 -10.12
C GLY A 179 -5.20 -23.89 -9.53
N LYS A 180 -3.88 -23.67 -9.76
CA LYS A 180 -2.79 -24.49 -9.24
C LYS A 180 -2.15 -23.87 -7.99
N LEU A 181 -2.57 -22.67 -7.60
CA LEU A 181 -2.01 -21.94 -6.47
C LEU A 181 -2.80 -22.23 -5.20
N GLU A 182 -2.07 -22.46 -4.13
CA GLU A 182 -2.60 -22.68 -2.79
C GLU A 182 -1.98 -21.66 -1.81
N GLU A 183 -2.82 -21.11 -0.94
CA GLU A 183 -2.34 -20.24 0.15
C GLU A 183 -1.44 -21.05 1.10
N GLY A 184 -0.41 -20.38 1.66
CA GLY A 184 0.59 -21.02 2.52
C GLY A 184 1.79 -21.61 1.77
N LYS A 185 1.82 -21.52 0.43
CA LYS A 185 2.92 -22.02 -0.39
C LYS A 185 4.13 -21.11 -0.33
N ASP A 186 5.32 -21.70 -0.19
CA ASP A 186 6.58 -20.96 -0.29
C ASP A 186 6.84 -20.56 -1.74
N ILE A 187 7.23 -19.32 -1.94
CA ILE A 187 7.55 -18.75 -3.25
C ILE A 187 8.85 -17.93 -3.14
N LYS A 188 9.44 -17.64 -4.29
CA LYS A 188 10.63 -16.80 -4.39
C LYS A 188 10.27 -15.51 -5.11
N VAL A 189 10.63 -14.38 -4.51
CA VAL A 189 10.42 -13.06 -5.11
C VAL A 189 11.75 -12.47 -5.51
N ILE A 190 11.85 -12.07 -6.77
CA ILE A 190 13.03 -11.43 -7.35
C ILE A 190 12.67 -9.99 -7.66
N LEU A 191 13.44 -9.05 -7.11
CA LEU A 191 13.20 -7.61 -7.32
C LEU A 191 13.97 -7.13 -8.55
N GLY A 192 13.30 -6.41 -9.44
CA GLY A 192 13.94 -5.86 -10.64
C GLY A 192 15.15 -4.95 -10.34
N ALA A 193 15.13 -4.26 -9.20
CA ALA A 193 16.24 -3.41 -8.76
C ALA A 193 17.41 -4.18 -8.12
N ILE A 194 17.22 -5.45 -7.71
CA ILE A 194 18.21 -6.29 -7.05
C ILE A 194 18.08 -7.71 -7.63
N ALA A 195 18.35 -7.85 -8.93
CA ALA A 195 18.07 -9.07 -9.69
C ALA A 195 18.92 -10.30 -9.25
N GLU A 196 20.02 -10.08 -8.53
CA GLU A 196 20.92 -11.16 -8.07
C GLU A 196 20.45 -11.80 -6.74
N LYS A 197 19.41 -11.24 -6.08
CA LYS A 197 18.95 -11.71 -4.78
C LYS A 197 17.52 -12.21 -4.86
N GLU A 198 17.31 -13.47 -4.44
CA GLU A 198 16.00 -14.07 -4.22
C GLU A 198 15.54 -13.78 -2.79
N PHE A 199 14.29 -13.37 -2.63
CA PHE A 199 13.67 -13.14 -1.34
C PHE A 199 12.65 -14.25 -1.08
N PRO A 200 12.78 -15.00 0.00
CA PRO A 200 11.77 -15.99 0.36
C PRO A 200 10.48 -15.28 0.73
N ALA A 201 9.37 -15.81 0.26
CA ALA A 201 8.04 -15.27 0.53
C ALA A 201 7.02 -16.40 0.68
N VAL A 202 5.94 -16.12 1.37
CA VAL A 202 4.82 -17.06 1.56
C VAL A 202 3.57 -16.48 0.92
N LEU A 203 2.91 -17.25 0.06
CA LEU A 203 1.67 -16.86 -0.58
C LEU A 203 0.56 -16.80 0.48
N THR A 204 0.06 -15.60 0.79
CA THR A 204 -0.93 -15.39 1.86
C THR A 204 -2.35 -15.19 1.34
N PHE A 205 -2.48 -14.80 0.07
CA PHE A 205 -3.80 -14.51 -0.50
C PHE A 205 -3.83 -14.75 -2.00
N VAL A 206 -4.92 -15.39 -2.45
CA VAL A 206 -5.28 -15.55 -3.86
C VAL A 206 -6.68 -14.96 -4.05
N ALA A 207 -6.82 -13.96 -4.90
CA ALA A 207 -8.10 -13.30 -5.11
C ALA A 207 -9.17 -14.28 -5.63
N PRO A 208 -10.37 -14.35 -5.00
CA PRO A 208 -11.45 -15.23 -5.45
C PRO A 208 -12.15 -14.73 -6.72
N LYS A 209 -11.82 -13.53 -7.19
CA LYS A 209 -12.40 -12.89 -8.37
C LYS A 209 -11.29 -12.39 -9.29
N GLY A 210 -11.34 -12.83 -10.55
CA GLY A 210 -10.51 -12.29 -11.63
C GLY A 210 -10.99 -10.92 -12.09
N VAL A 211 -10.06 -10.11 -12.58
CA VAL A 211 -10.29 -8.82 -13.22
C VAL A 211 -9.80 -8.90 -14.66
N GLU A 212 -10.63 -8.50 -15.61
CA GLU A 212 -10.24 -8.43 -17.01
C GLU A 212 -9.38 -7.17 -17.25
N GLU A 213 -8.15 -7.38 -17.66
CA GLU A 213 -7.23 -6.31 -18.06
C GLU A 213 -6.61 -6.62 -19.41
N ASN A 214 -6.68 -5.68 -20.34
CA ASN A 214 -6.12 -5.82 -21.70
C ASN A 214 -6.57 -7.08 -22.45
N GLY A 215 -7.79 -7.58 -22.17
CA GLY A 215 -8.35 -8.78 -22.81
C GLY A 215 -7.91 -10.10 -22.21
N ALA A 216 -7.22 -10.10 -21.08
CA ALA A 216 -6.88 -11.30 -20.31
C ALA A 216 -7.48 -11.21 -18.89
N VAL A 217 -7.98 -12.35 -18.38
CA VAL A 217 -8.47 -12.43 -17.00
C VAL A 217 -7.29 -12.72 -16.07
N GLN A 218 -7.06 -11.79 -15.13
CA GLN A 218 -5.97 -11.87 -14.17
C GLN A 218 -6.49 -11.89 -12.74
N PHE A 219 -5.82 -12.66 -11.90
CA PHE A 219 -6.12 -12.79 -10.47
C PHE A 219 -5.00 -12.15 -9.65
N THR A 220 -5.38 -11.32 -8.70
CA THR A 220 -4.42 -10.72 -7.78
C THR A 220 -3.98 -11.75 -6.75
N ILE A 221 -2.67 -11.85 -6.52
CA ILE A 221 -2.07 -12.64 -5.45
C ILE A 221 -1.27 -11.73 -4.54
N LYS A 222 -1.19 -12.11 -3.24
CA LYS A 222 -0.34 -11.43 -2.28
C LYS A 222 0.53 -12.44 -1.54
N ALA A 223 1.76 -12.05 -1.27
CA ALA A 223 2.70 -12.86 -0.52
C ALA A 223 3.50 -11.99 0.44
N ASP A 224 3.69 -12.50 1.66
CA ASP A 224 4.53 -11.88 2.66
C ASP A 224 5.99 -12.15 2.33
N VAL A 225 6.77 -11.09 2.14
CA VAL A 225 8.17 -11.19 1.74
C VAL A 225 9.07 -11.02 2.96
N ALA A 226 9.90 -12.02 3.23
CA ALA A 226 10.90 -11.93 4.31
C ALA A 226 12.09 -11.07 3.87
N ILE A 227 12.20 -9.87 4.46
CA ILE A 227 13.27 -8.93 4.16
C ILE A 227 14.25 -8.89 5.32
N GLU A 228 15.54 -9.04 5.02
CA GLU A 228 16.61 -8.90 5.99
C GLU A 228 16.77 -7.43 6.43
N ALA A 229 16.96 -7.20 7.72
CA ALA A 229 17.01 -5.88 8.35
C ALA A 229 18.03 -4.87 7.76
N HIS A 230 18.99 -5.34 6.97
CA HIS A 230 20.02 -4.48 6.36
C HIS A 230 19.80 -4.19 4.87
N THR A 231 18.76 -4.76 4.26
CA THR A 231 18.47 -4.55 2.84
C THR A 231 17.64 -3.29 2.67
N LYS A 232 18.21 -2.27 2.04
CA LYS A 232 17.48 -1.03 1.71
C LYS A 232 16.54 -1.30 0.52
N ILE A 233 15.28 -1.51 0.79
CA ILE A 233 14.23 -1.68 -0.22
C ILE A 233 13.35 -0.45 -0.23
N ARG A 234 12.82 -0.12 -1.40
CA ARG A 234 11.86 0.97 -1.58
C ARG A 234 10.49 0.40 -1.94
N ALA A 235 9.44 1.05 -1.47
CA ALA A 235 8.08 0.75 -1.89
C ALA A 235 7.93 0.94 -3.41
N GLY A 236 7.09 0.11 -4.04
CA GLY A 236 6.82 0.20 -5.46
C GLY A 236 7.85 -0.45 -6.38
N TYR A 237 8.88 -1.13 -5.87
CA TYR A 237 9.80 -1.87 -6.73
C TYR A 237 9.04 -2.93 -7.53
N SER A 238 9.35 -3.03 -8.84
CA SER A 238 8.86 -4.13 -9.67
C SER A 238 9.47 -5.45 -9.16
N ALA A 239 8.65 -6.47 -9.12
CA ALA A 239 9.01 -7.78 -8.59
C ALA A 239 8.42 -8.90 -9.45
N ASN A 240 9.16 -9.99 -9.57
CA ASN A 240 8.70 -11.22 -10.18
C ASN A 240 8.65 -12.30 -9.11
N ALA A 241 7.50 -12.95 -8.96
CA ALA A 241 7.38 -14.11 -8.10
C ALA A 241 7.50 -15.40 -8.92
N GLU A 242 8.42 -16.26 -8.51
CA GLU A 242 8.56 -17.62 -9.00
C GLU A 242 7.84 -18.56 -8.05
N ILE A 243 6.87 -19.29 -8.58
CA ILE A 243 6.00 -20.17 -7.82
C ILE A 243 6.22 -21.58 -8.34
N GLU A 244 6.81 -22.43 -7.53
CA GLU A 244 6.98 -23.84 -7.87
C GLU A 244 5.63 -24.55 -7.72
N ILE A 245 5.04 -24.93 -8.85
CA ILE A 245 3.71 -25.55 -8.84
C ILE A 245 3.81 -27.02 -8.44
N GLU A 246 4.76 -27.72 -9.00
CA GLU A 246 5.00 -29.14 -8.75
C GLU A 246 6.49 -29.45 -8.90
N SER A 247 7.06 -30.25 -8.00
CA SER A 247 8.43 -30.73 -8.12
C SER A 247 8.49 -32.23 -7.84
N LYS A 248 9.42 -32.88 -8.50
CA LYS A 248 9.78 -34.28 -8.26
C LYS A 248 11.28 -34.42 -8.16
N ASP A 249 11.73 -35.02 -7.08
CA ASP A 249 13.14 -35.30 -6.86
C ASP A 249 13.52 -36.69 -7.39
N SER A 250 14.77 -36.79 -7.85
CA SER A 250 15.39 -38.09 -8.25
C SER A 250 14.63 -38.78 -9.39
N VAL A 251 14.18 -38.02 -10.40
CA VAL A 251 13.53 -38.58 -11.59
C VAL A 251 14.48 -38.60 -12.79
N LEU A 252 14.24 -39.56 -13.71
CA LEU A 252 14.99 -39.62 -14.97
C LEU A 252 14.52 -38.52 -15.90
N VAL A 253 15.44 -37.65 -16.33
CA VAL A 253 15.11 -36.53 -17.22
C VAL A 253 15.92 -36.54 -18.50
N ILE A 254 15.35 -36.06 -19.57
CA ILE A 254 16.05 -35.76 -20.82
C ILE A 254 15.79 -34.31 -21.22
N LYS A 255 16.63 -33.73 -22.09
CA LYS A 255 16.33 -32.44 -22.68
C LYS A 255 15.09 -32.58 -23.57
N GLU A 256 14.06 -31.73 -23.34
CA GLU A 256 12.79 -31.77 -24.09
C GLU A 256 13.01 -31.65 -25.59
N ALA A 257 14.04 -30.91 -26.01
CA ALA A 257 14.45 -30.80 -27.41
C ALA A 257 14.84 -32.12 -28.10
N LEU A 258 15.09 -33.19 -27.33
CA LEU A 258 15.41 -34.53 -27.86
C LEU A 258 14.16 -35.38 -28.07
N LEU A 259 13.03 -34.97 -27.51
CA LEU A 259 11.76 -35.68 -27.63
C LEU A 259 11.16 -35.46 -29.04
N GLN A 260 10.72 -36.52 -29.66
CA GLN A 260 10.03 -36.46 -30.96
C GLN A 260 8.63 -37.04 -30.84
N PHE A 261 7.75 -36.59 -31.72
CA PHE A 261 6.37 -37.10 -31.78
C PHE A 261 6.14 -37.85 -33.08
N ASN A 262 5.53 -39.02 -33.00
CA ASN A 262 5.13 -39.76 -34.17
C ASN A 262 3.96 -39.03 -34.86
N ARG A 263 4.12 -38.69 -36.13
CA ARG A 263 3.11 -37.90 -36.90
C ARG A 263 1.74 -38.52 -37.04
N ILE A 264 1.63 -39.85 -36.88
CA ILE A 264 0.36 -40.61 -37.06
C ILE A 264 -0.28 -40.93 -35.73
N THR A 265 0.52 -41.32 -34.74
CA THR A 265 0.04 -41.78 -33.43
C THR A 265 0.12 -40.71 -32.32
N GLU A 266 0.77 -39.61 -32.62
CA GLU A 266 1.08 -38.49 -31.68
C GLU A 266 1.84 -38.92 -30.40
N LYS A 267 2.31 -40.18 -30.35
CA LYS A 267 3.05 -40.69 -29.21
C LYS A 267 4.49 -40.15 -29.20
N PRO A 268 5.00 -39.75 -28.01
CA PRO A 268 6.38 -39.33 -27.87
C PRO A 268 7.33 -40.54 -28.00
N PHE A 269 8.47 -40.31 -28.63
CA PHE A 269 9.57 -41.27 -28.77
C PHE A 269 10.93 -40.58 -28.74
N VAL A 270 11.96 -41.34 -28.42
CA VAL A 270 13.36 -40.95 -28.56
C VAL A 270 14.10 -41.94 -29.46
N GLU A 271 15.24 -41.57 -30.04
CA GLU A 271 16.14 -42.50 -30.72
C GLU A 271 17.26 -42.87 -29.81
N LEU A 272 17.30 -44.17 -29.41
CA LEU A 272 18.32 -44.76 -28.58
C LEU A 272 19.38 -45.43 -29.43
N ARG A 273 20.67 -45.36 -28.95
CA ARG A 273 21.75 -46.07 -29.60
C ARG A 273 21.78 -47.51 -29.14
N GLU A 274 21.75 -48.45 -30.10
CA GLU A 274 21.88 -49.87 -29.87
C GLU A 274 23.36 -50.28 -29.78
N GLU A 275 23.64 -51.50 -29.30
CA GLU A 275 25.00 -52.07 -29.15
C GLU A 275 25.76 -52.12 -30.48
N ASP A 276 25.08 -52.28 -31.60
CA ASP A 276 25.65 -52.28 -32.95
C ASP A 276 25.98 -50.90 -33.52
N GLY A 277 25.69 -49.85 -32.76
CA GLY A 277 25.92 -48.46 -33.14
C GLY A 277 24.81 -47.84 -33.96
N THR A 278 23.75 -48.56 -34.27
CA THR A 278 22.54 -48.05 -34.94
C THR A 278 21.61 -47.31 -33.95
N PHE A 279 20.66 -46.52 -34.45
CA PHE A 279 19.66 -45.84 -33.63
C PHE A 279 18.29 -46.45 -33.87
N SER A 280 17.61 -46.85 -32.82
CA SER A 280 16.24 -47.37 -32.84
C SER A 280 15.28 -46.39 -32.18
N LYS A 281 14.02 -46.37 -32.72
CA LYS A 281 12.96 -45.53 -32.11
C LYS A 281 12.32 -46.28 -30.97
N LYS A 282 12.35 -45.69 -29.77
CA LYS A 282 11.71 -46.21 -28.59
C LYS A 282 10.64 -45.27 -28.09
N ASN A 283 9.39 -45.75 -27.97
CA ASN A 283 8.31 -44.95 -27.42
C ASN A 283 8.59 -44.71 -25.92
N VAL A 284 8.30 -43.52 -25.47
CA VAL A 284 8.52 -43.10 -24.06
C VAL A 284 7.21 -42.62 -23.48
N THR A 285 7.09 -42.71 -22.17
CA THR A 285 6.04 -42.04 -21.41
C THR A 285 6.68 -40.88 -20.67
N THR A 286 6.12 -39.67 -20.83
CA THR A 286 6.63 -38.47 -20.26
C THR A 286 5.85 -38.07 -19.01
N GLY A 287 6.49 -37.43 -18.08
CA GLY A 287 5.89 -36.83 -16.87
C GLY A 287 5.98 -35.31 -16.88
N LEU A 288 6.49 -34.72 -15.79
CA LEU A 288 6.65 -33.27 -15.63
C LEU A 288 7.69 -32.70 -16.59
N SER A 289 7.44 -31.50 -17.09
CA SER A 289 8.40 -30.70 -17.88
C SER A 289 8.57 -29.30 -17.28
N ASP A 290 9.81 -28.80 -17.29
CA ASP A 290 10.15 -27.42 -16.95
C ASP A 290 10.37 -26.55 -18.22
N GLY A 291 10.06 -27.08 -19.41
CA GLY A 291 10.30 -26.44 -20.71
C GLY A 291 11.74 -26.59 -21.25
N ILE A 292 12.68 -27.12 -20.46
CA ILE A 292 14.06 -27.44 -20.85
C ILE A 292 14.29 -28.93 -20.73
N ASN A 293 13.86 -29.51 -19.62
CA ASN A 293 13.98 -30.92 -19.30
C ASN A 293 12.59 -31.53 -19.11
N ILE A 294 12.43 -32.78 -19.49
CA ILE A 294 11.20 -33.53 -19.34
C ILE A 294 11.46 -34.87 -18.64
N GLU A 295 10.63 -35.16 -17.65
CA GLU A 295 10.65 -36.45 -16.96
C GLU A 295 10.28 -37.58 -17.92
N ILE A 296 11.02 -38.67 -17.87
CA ILE A 296 10.66 -39.93 -18.54
C ILE A 296 10.28 -40.95 -17.46
N THR A 297 9.00 -41.34 -17.48
CA THR A 297 8.47 -42.33 -16.52
C THR A 297 8.58 -43.76 -17.00
N ASP A 298 8.71 -43.96 -18.31
CA ASP A 298 8.86 -45.29 -18.90
C ASP A 298 9.51 -45.19 -20.29
N GLY A 299 10.32 -46.18 -20.66
CA GLY A 299 10.86 -46.33 -22.01
C GLY A 299 12.36 -45.97 -22.15
N VAL A 300 13.03 -45.43 -21.12
CA VAL A 300 14.49 -45.16 -21.11
C VAL A 300 15.04 -45.49 -19.75
N GLU A 301 16.27 -46.00 -19.70
CA GLU A 301 17.01 -46.31 -18.45
C GLU A 301 18.20 -45.38 -18.27
N GLU A 302 18.67 -45.27 -17.03
CA GLU A 302 19.88 -44.50 -16.72
C GLU A 302 21.08 -45.06 -17.44
N GLY A 303 21.78 -44.22 -18.22
CA GLY A 303 22.96 -44.62 -19.03
C GLY A 303 22.65 -44.82 -20.51
N ASP A 304 21.38 -44.85 -20.92
CA ASP A 304 21.00 -44.92 -22.33
C ASP A 304 21.51 -43.71 -23.13
N GLN A 305 22.02 -43.96 -24.34
CA GLN A 305 22.54 -42.91 -25.22
C GLN A 305 21.47 -42.46 -26.19
N ILE A 306 21.00 -41.23 -26.01
CA ILE A 306 19.96 -40.62 -26.84
C ILE A 306 20.60 -39.79 -27.95
N LYS A 307 20.08 -39.92 -29.17
CA LYS A 307 20.56 -39.16 -30.33
C LYS A 307 20.21 -37.67 -30.19
N VAL A 308 21.23 -36.84 -30.32
CA VAL A 308 21.05 -35.37 -30.33
C VAL A 308 20.83 -34.92 -31.78
N TRP A 309 19.64 -34.36 -32.05
CA TRP A 309 19.30 -33.72 -33.30
C TRP A 309 19.84 -32.28 -33.26
N ASN A 310 20.36 -31.78 -34.38
CA ASN A 310 20.88 -30.41 -34.47
C ASN A 310 22.17 -30.10 -33.67
N LYS A 311 23.16 -31.05 -33.62
CA LYS A 311 24.53 -30.58 -33.49
C LYS A 311 24.86 -29.84 -34.82
N ALA A 312 24.99 -28.51 -34.75
CA ALA A 312 25.74 -27.80 -35.80
C ALA A 312 27.08 -28.50 -35.92
N SER A 313 27.40 -29.00 -37.11
CA SER A 313 28.70 -29.58 -37.41
C SER A 313 29.76 -28.53 -37.04
N GLU A 314 30.55 -28.80 -36.00
CA GLU A 314 31.91 -28.25 -35.90
C GLU A 314 32.70 -28.90 -37.03
N GLU A 315 32.50 -28.43 -38.24
CA GLU A 315 33.39 -28.70 -39.34
C GLU A 315 34.59 -27.78 -39.23
N ASN A 316 35.70 -28.42 -38.83
CA ASN A 316 37.07 -28.18 -39.28
C ASN A 316 37.35 -26.84 -39.94
N ASN A 317 37.91 -25.92 -39.23
CA ASN A 317 38.84 -24.92 -39.69
C ASN A 317 40.24 -25.28 -39.22
N ASP A 318 40.74 -26.42 -39.68
CA ASP A 318 42.17 -26.72 -39.75
C ASP A 318 42.45 -27.21 -41.16
N GLU A 319 43.04 -26.36 -41.94
CA GLU A 319 43.84 -26.55 -43.17
C GLU A 319 43.58 -25.38 -44.12
N ASP A 320 44.51 -24.47 -44.10
CA ASP A 320 45.21 -23.90 -45.25
C ASP A 320 45.92 -22.58 -44.89
N ASP A 321 47.06 -22.73 -44.23
CA ASP A 321 48.14 -21.77 -44.29
C ASP A 321 49.42 -22.55 -44.68
N GLU A 322 49.53 -22.83 -45.99
CA GLU A 322 50.84 -23.08 -46.60
C GLU A 322 50.79 -22.50 -48.02
N ASP A 323 51.81 -21.66 -48.26
CA ASP A 323 52.42 -21.27 -49.52
C ASP A 323 51.72 -20.15 -50.37
N ASP A 324 52.35 -18.96 -50.37
CA ASP A 324 53.28 -18.54 -51.42
C ASP A 324 53.65 -17.03 -51.31
N GLU A 325 55.06 -16.89 -51.28
CA GLU A 325 55.89 -15.74 -51.71
C GLU A 325 55.62 -14.30 -51.27
#